data_1b32944296037d12829c65578d1b0701
#
_entry.id   1b32944296037d12829c65578d1b0701
#
_cell.length_a   1.000
_cell.length_b   1.000
_cell.length_c   1.000
_cell.angle_alpha   90.00
_cell.angle_beta   90.00
_cell.angle_gamma   90.00
#
_symmetry.space_group_name_H-M   'P 1'
#
loop_
_entity.id
_entity.type
_entity.pdbx_description
1 polymer ?
#
loop_
_entity_poly.entity_id
_entity_poly.type
_entity_poly.pdbx_seq_one_letter_code
_entity_poly.pdbx_strand_id
1 'polypeptide(L)'
;LEMGAFINDDNLSSRIEEMYDLFPIIKEKKDQFAGELSGGQRQQVAIARALMTNPDVLMLDEPTAGVSPVIMTELFQHILNIKKQNIAILMVEQNARQALEVSDRGYILVTGKNAYEGKGDYLLNDKDIRKAFLGG
;
A
#
# COMPACT_ATOMS: atom_id res chain seq x y z
N LEU A 1 6.42 11.50 -10.91
CA LEU A 1 5.66 12.10 -9.80
C LEU A 1 4.85 13.31 -10.27
N GLU A 2 5.44 14.23 -11.03
CA GLU A 2 4.80 15.47 -11.51
C GLU A 2 3.43 15.24 -12.15
N MET A 3 3.26 14.20 -12.95
CA MET A 3 1.96 13.84 -13.53
C MET A 3 0.90 13.50 -12.48
N GLY A 4 1.27 13.11 -11.27
CA GLY A 4 0.34 12.89 -10.16
C GLY A 4 -0.18 14.18 -9.55
N ALA A 5 0.56 15.27 -9.67
CA ALA A 5 0.22 16.59 -9.13
C ALA A 5 -0.63 17.46 -10.07
N PHE A 6 -1.05 16.95 -11.22
CA PHE A 6 -1.74 17.70 -12.27
C PHE A 6 -2.96 18.51 -11.78
N ILE A 7 -3.55 18.11 -10.66
CA ILE A 7 -4.74 18.75 -10.08
C ILE A 7 -4.37 19.83 -9.05
N ASN A 8 -3.13 19.84 -8.51
CA ASN A 8 -2.75 20.68 -7.37
C ASN A 8 -1.30 21.14 -7.49
N ASP A 9 -1.07 22.24 -8.23
CA ASP A 9 0.28 22.68 -8.65
C ASP A 9 0.97 23.62 -7.64
N ASP A 10 0.23 24.14 -6.62
CA ASP A 10 0.68 25.23 -5.76
C ASP A 10 1.90 24.90 -4.86
N ASN A 11 2.29 23.60 -4.71
CA ASN A 11 3.39 23.15 -3.86
C ASN A 11 4.14 21.94 -4.42
N LEU A 12 4.26 21.83 -5.74
CA LEU A 12 4.81 20.65 -6.42
C LEU A 12 6.17 20.21 -5.86
N SER A 13 7.13 21.15 -5.71
CA SER A 13 8.48 20.83 -5.22
C SER A 13 8.47 20.25 -3.80
N SER A 14 7.68 20.84 -2.91
CA SER A 14 7.53 20.36 -1.53
C SER A 14 6.93 18.95 -1.48
N ARG A 15 5.89 18.70 -2.32
CA ARG A 15 5.26 17.39 -2.41
C ARG A 15 6.20 16.32 -2.96
N ILE A 16 7.03 16.68 -3.94
CA ILE A 16 8.05 15.76 -4.46
C ILE A 16 9.06 15.39 -3.37
N GLU A 17 9.55 16.34 -2.58
CA GLU A 17 10.47 16.05 -1.46
C GLU A 17 9.80 15.18 -0.39
N GLU A 18 8.54 15.41 -0.04
CA GLU A 18 7.78 14.53 0.85
C GLU A 18 7.71 13.08 0.32
N MET A 19 7.50 12.91 -0.99
CA MET A 19 7.51 11.57 -1.61
C MET A 19 8.90 10.94 -1.58
N TYR A 20 9.97 11.75 -1.73
CA TYR A 20 11.34 11.27 -1.62
C TYR A 20 11.69 10.84 -0.19
N ASP A 21 11.16 11.53 0.82
CA ASP A 21 11.35 11.14 2.23
C ASP A 21 10.58 9.85 2.56
N LEU A 22 9.37 9.70 2.01
CA LEU A 22 8.54 8.52 2.20
C LEU A 22 9.05 7.30 1.43
N PHE A 23 9.63 7.52 0.24
CA PHE A 23 10.14 6.49 -0.66
C PHE A 23 11.56 6.84 -1.14
N PRO A 24 12.61 6.63 -0.33
CA PRO A 24 13.98 7.04 -0.67
C PRO A 24 14.49 6.49 -2.00
N ILE A 25 14.07 5.28 -2.37
CA ILE A 25 14.44 4.66 -3.65
C ILE A 25 14.00 5.47 -4.87
N ILE A 26 12.91 6.22 -4.76
CA ILE A 26 12.42 7.08 -5.86
C ILE A 26 13.38 8.26 -6.03
N LYS A 27 13.90 8.83 -4.94
CA LYS A 27 14.92 9.88 -4.99
C LYS A 27 16.21 9.38 -5.63
N GLU A 28 16.68 8.20 -5.22
CA GLU A 28 17.87 7.56 -5.78
C GLU A 28 17.74 7.30 -7.29
N LYS A 29 16.57 6.93 -7.76
CA LYS A 29 16.28 6.53 -9.13
C LYS A 29 15.57 7.61 -9.96
N LYS A 30 15.55 8.87 -9.50
CA LYS A 30 14.78 9.97 -10.10
C LYS A 30 15.08 10.23 -11.58
N ASP A 31 16.32 9.96 -12.02
CA ASP A 31 16.78 10.17 -13.38
C ASP A 31 16.69 8.93 -14.28
N GLN A 32 16.16 7.80 -13.75
CA GLN A 32 15.96 6.57 -14.51
C GLN A 32 14.55 6.51 -15.12
N PHE A 33 14.44 5.90 -16.29
CA PHE A 33 13.14 5.62 -16.89
C PHE A 33 12.36 4.60 -16.05
N ALA A 34 11.05 4.84 -15.88
CA ALA A 34 10.18 3.97 -15.09
C ALA A 34 10.17 2.51 -15.60
N GLY A 35 10.41 2.29 -16.89
CA GLY A 35 10.52 0.95 -17.49
C GLY A 35 11.74 0.15 -17.03
N GLU A 36 12.79 0.81 -16.54
CA GLU A 36 14.02 0.19 -16.04
C GLU A 36 13.95 -0.19 -14.56
N LEU A 37 12.92 0.27 -13.87
CA LEU A 37 12.69 -0.01 -12.45
C LEU A 37 12.22 -1.45 -12.24
N SER A 38 12.60 -2.05 -11.10
CA SER A 38 12.04 -3.33 -10.68
C SER A 38 10.53 -3.26 -10.42
N GLY A 39 9.85 -4.41 -10.35
CA GLY A 39 8.41 -4.45 -10.04
C GLY A 39 8.05 -3.71 -8.76
N GLY A 40 8.79 -3.96 -7.68
CA GLY A 40 8.57 -3.27 -6.40
C GLY A 40 8.88 -1.77 -6.43
N GLN A 41 9.90 -1.35 -7.17
CA GLN A 41 10.19 0.08 -7.38
C GLN A 41 9.08 0.77 -8.17
N ARG A 42 8.56 0.11 -9.22
CA ARG A 42 7.40 0.65 -9.96
C ARG A 42 6.17 0.78 -9.08
N GLN A 43 5.96 -0.18 -8.16
CA GLN A 43 4.84 -0.12 -7.21
C GLN A 43 4.96 1.07 -6.26
N GLN A 44 6.16 1.33 -5.71
CA GLN A 44 6.42 2.51 -4.89
C GLN A 44 6.18 3.81 -5.66
N VAL A 45 6.61 3.90 -6.91
CA VAL A 45 6.32 5.05 -7.79
C VAL A 45 4.82 5.23 -8.01
N ALA A 46 4.07 4.14 -8.20
CA ALA A 46 2.61 4.21 -8.39
C ALA A 46 1.91 4.76 -7.14
N ILE A 47 2.29 4.28 -5.95
CA ILE A 47 1.75 4.76 -4.67
C ILE A 47 2.14 6.23 -4.45
N ALA A 48 3.41 6.59 -4.64
CA ALA A 48 3.88 7.97 -4.49
C ALA A 48 3.15 8.92 -5.45
N ARG A 49 2.93 8.50 -6.70
CA ARG A 49 2.14 9.28 -7.67
C ARG A 49 0.70 9.50 -7.21
N ALA A 50 0.05 8.50 -6.63
CA ALA A 50 -1.29 8.65 -6.09
C ALA A 50 -1.33 9.63 -4.90
N LEU A 51 -0.29 9.62 -4.06
CA LEU A 51 -0.17 10.53 -2.91
C LEU A 51 0.10 11.98 -3.31
N MET A 52 0.61 12.24 -4.53
CA MET A 52 0.84 13.61 -5.01
C MET A 52 -0.43 14.48 -5.02
N THR A 53 -1.61 13.87 -5.14
CA THR A 53 -2.90 14.58 -5.10
C THR A 53 -3.33 15.01 -3.71
N ASN A 54 -2.58 14.66 -2.66
CA ASN A 54 -2.95 14.84 -1.25
C ASN A 54 -4.33 14.26 -0.92
N PRO A 55 -4.55 12.96 -1.14
CA PRO A 55 -5.86 12.33 -1.00
C PRO A 55 -6.23 12.13 0.46
N ASP A 56 -7.53 12.23 0.78
CA ASP A 56 -8.08 11.79 2.08
C ASP A 56 -8.17 10.25 2.15
N VAL A 57 -8.32 9.59 1.01
CA VAL A 57 -8.45 8.14 0.89
C VAL A 57 -7.52 7.61 -0.19
N LEU A 58 -6.66 6.65 0.16
CA LEU A 58 -5.82 5.90 -0.77
C LEU A 58 -6.41 4.51 -1.00
N MET A 59 -6.67 4.16 -2.24
CA MET A 59 -7.15 2.84 -2.62
C MET A 59 -6.01 2.03 -3.28
N LEU A 60 -5.75 0.83 -2.74
CA LEU A 60 -4.69 -0.07 -3.21
C LEU A 60 -5.29 -1.41 -3.61
N ASP A 61 -5.05 -1.81 -4.84
CA ASP A 61 -5.47 -3.10 -5.37
C ASP A 61 -4.24 -3.99 -5.58
N GLU A 62 -4.13 -5.04 -4.77
CA GLU A 62 -3.03 -6.00 -4.73
C GLU A 62 -1.62 -5.34 -4.79
N PRO A 63 -1.31 -4.37 -3.91
CA PRO A 63 -0.05 -3.61 -3.99
C PRO A 63 1.20 -4.49 -3.86
N THR A 64 1.08 -5.71 -3.35
CA THR A 64 2.22 -6.63 -3.21
C THR A 64 2.27 -7.74 -4.27
N ALA A 65 1.40 -7.70 -5.29
CA ALA A 65 1.38 -8.72 -6.32
C ALA A 65 2.69 -8.76 -7.12
N GLY A 66 3.28 -9.95 -7.24
CA GLY A 66 4.46 -10.18 -8.07
C GLY A 66 5.77 -9.57 -7.55
N VAL A 67 5.81 -9.11 -6.30
CA VAL A 67 7.05 -8.62 -5.66
C VAL A 67 7.69 -9.69 -4.78
N SER A 68 9.00 -9.55 -4.51
CA SER A 68 9.70 -10.45 -3.59
C SER A 68 9.23 -10.25 -2.13
N PRO A 69 9.40 -11.27 -1.25
CA PRO A 69 9.02 -11.15 0.17
C PRO A 69 9.67 -9.96 0.89
N VAL A 70 10.90 -9.62 0.54
CA VAL A 70 11.61 -8.46 1.12
C VAL A 70 10.91 -7.16 0.74
N ILE A 71 10.62 -6.97 -0.55
CA ILE A 71 9.91 -5.79 -1.05
C ILE A 71 8.47 -5.72 -0.53
N MET A 72 7.81 -6.87 -0.38
CA MET A 72 6.49 -6.94 0.23
C MET A 72 6.50 -6.36 1.65
N THR A 73 7.45 -6.77 2.49
CA THR A 73 7.60 -6.24 3.84
C THR A 73 7.85 -4.72 3.83
N GLU A 74 8.71 -4.25 2.93
CA GLU A 74 8.98 -2.82 2.75
C GLU A 74 7.72 -2.03 2.36
N LEU A 75 6.93 -2.54 1.41
CA LEU A 75 5.67 -1.92 0.98
C LEU A 75 4.65 -1.81 2.13
N PHE A 76 4.51 -2.85 2.96
CA PHE A 76 3.65 -2.77 4.14
C PHE A 76 4.15 -1.74 5.16
N GLN A 77 5.47 -1.57 5.33
CA GLN A 77 6.00 -0.49 6.17
C GLN A 77 5.69 0.90 5.61
N HIS A 78 5.78 1.08 4.29
CA HIS A 78 5.34 2.33 3.66
C HIS A 78 3.85 2.59 3.87
N ILE A 79 2.99 1.58 3.73
CA ILE A 79 1.54 1.67 4.01
C ILE A 79 1.30 2.12 5.45
N LEU A 80 2.00 1.55 6.44
CA LEU A 80 1.92 1.98 7.83
C LEU A 80 2.36 3.44 8.04
N ASN A 81 3.39 3.89 7.32
CA ASN A 81 3.86 5.28 7.39
C ASN A 81 2.85 6.26 6.75
N ILE A 82 2.22 5.87 5.64
CA ILE A 82 1.13 6.65 5.02
C ILE A 82 -0.06 6.78 5.98
N LYS A 83 -0.45 5.69 6.63
CA LYS A 83 -1.52 5.68 7.63
C LYS A 83 -1.30 6.70 8.75
N LYS A 84 -0.04 6.90 9.19
CA LYS A 84 0.32 7.90 10.21
C LYS A 84 0.09 9.35 9.77
N GLN A 85 -0.08 9.60 8.47
CA GLN A 85 -0.37 10.93 7.90
C GLN A 85 -1.88 11.24 7.86
N ASN A 86 -2.71 10.46 8.58
CA ASN A 86 -4.17 10.57 8.62
C ASN A 86 -4.86 10.33 7.26
N ILE A 87 -4.23 9.60 6.37
CA ILE A 87 -4.84 9.14 5.12
C ILE A 87 -5.56 7.81 5.39
N ALA A 88 -6.85 7.75 5.08
CA ALA A 88 -7.58 6.49 5.13
C ALA A 88 -7.13 5.56 4.01
N ILE A 89 -6.89 4.28 4.31
CA ILE A 89 -6.42 3.32 3.32
C ILE A 89 -7.45 2.21 3.14
N LEU A 90 -7.93 2.03 1.92
CA LEU A 90 -8.68 0.85 1.50
C LEU A 90 -7.77 -0.03 0.66
N MET A 91 -7.50 -1.23 1.14
CA MET A 91 -6.59 -2.16 0.47
C MET A 91 -7.28 -3.49 0.17
N VAL A 92 -7.11 -3.99 -1.04
CA VAL A 92 -7.43 -5.37 -1.42
C VAL A 92 -6.12 -6.13 -1.53
N GLU A 93 -5.98 -7.25 -0.84
CA GLU A 93 -4.77 -8.06 -0.82
C GLU A 93 -5.06 -9.55 -0.79
N GLN A 94 -4.25 -10.30 -1.52
CA GLN A 94 -4.28 -11.76 -1.50
C GLN A 94 -3.48 -12.32 -0.32
N ASN A 95 -2.43 -11.64 0.12
CA ASN A 95 -1.66 -11.98 1.31
C ASN A 95 -2.42 -11.54 2.58
N ALA A 96 -3.48 -12.28 2.90
CA ALA A 96 -4.42 -11.94 3.96
C ALA A 96 -3.75 -11.74 5.32
N ARG A 97 -2.72 -12.54 5.66
CA ARG A 97 -2.03 -12.43 6.95
C ARG A 97 -1.37 -11.08 7.12
N GLN A 98 -0.49 -10.70 6.20
CA GLN A 98 0.23 -9.42 6.29
C GLN A 98 -0.71 -8.22 6.13
N ALA A 99 -1.74 -8.32 5.29
CA ALA A 99 -2.74 -7.29 5.17
C ALA A 99 -3.49 -7.05 6.49
N LEU A 100 -3.90 -8.11 7.18
CA LEU A 100 -4.57 -8.00 8.47
C LEU A 100 -3.65 -7.48 9.59
N GLU A 101 -2.35 -7.80 9.55
CA GLU A 101 -1.36 -7.28 10.52
C GLU A 101 -1.27 -5.74 10.51
N VAL A 102 -1.51 -5.10 9.37
CA VAL A 102 -1.43 -3.63 9.23
C VAL A 102 -2.80 -2.93 9.28
N SER A 103 -3.90 -3.71 9.24
CA SER A 103 -5.26 -3.20 9.11
C SER A 103 -5.93 -3.00 10.47
N ASP A 104 -6.66 -1.89 10.64
CA ASP A 104 -7.55 -1.69 11.79
C ASP A 104 -8.78 -2.58 11.69
N ARG A 105 -9.28 -2.79 10.47
CA ARG A 105 -10.47 -3.60 10.16
C ARG A 105 -10.27 -4.37 8.88
N GLY A 106 -10.69 -5.63 8.87
CA GLY A 106 -10.64 -6.51 7.70
C GLY A 106 -12.01 -7.04 7.32
N TYR A 107 -12.16 -7.32 6.02
CA TYR A 107 -13.30 -8.00 5.43
C TYR A 107 -12.76 -9.17 4.61
N ILE A 108 -13.20 -10.39 4.91
CA ILE A 108 -12.80 -11.58 4.15
C ILE A 108 -13.96 -11.97 3.23
N LEU A 109 -13.70 -11.85 1.92
CA LEU A 109 -14.66 -12.21 0.90
C LEU A 109 -14.43 -13.64 0.42
N VAL A 110 -15.52 -14.40 0.36
CA VAL A 110 -15.56 -15.76 -0.18
C VAL A 110 -16.62 -15.83 -1.26
N THR A 111 -16.21 -16.20 -2.46
CA THR A 111 -17.12 -16.30 -3.62
C THR A 111 -17.96 -15.04 -3.83
N GLY A 112 -17.31 -13.86 -3.73
CA GLY A 112 -17.94 -12.55 -3.93
C GLY A 112 -18.87 -12.09 -2.79
N LYS A 113 -18.88 -12.78 -1.65
CA LYS A 113 -19.69 -12.42 -0.48
C LYS A 113 -18.80 -12.17 0.73
N ASN A 114 -19.16 -11.18 1.55
CA ASN A 114 -18.50 -10.97 2.84
C ASN A 114 -18.81 -12.14 3.78
N ALA A 115 -17.78 -12.92 4.12
CA ALA A 115 -17.91 -14.08 5.00
C ALA A 115 -17.54 -13.75 6.44
N TYR A 116 -16.49 -12.92 6.63
CA TYR A 116 -16.01 -12.50 7.93
C TYR A 116 -15.67 -11.03 7.91
N GLU A 117 -15.88 -10.38 9.04
CA GLU A 117 -15.52 -8.97 9.23
C GLU A 117 -15.12 -8.75 10.70
N GLY A 118 -14.11 -7.88 10.94
CA GLY A 118 -13.68 -7.58 12.29
C GLY A 118 -12.39 -6.77 12.34
N LYS A 119 -11.89 -6.54 13.56
CA LYS A 119 -10.56 -5.98 13.74
C LYS A 119 -9.50 -6.93 13.19
N GLY A 120 -8.41 -6.38 12.61
CA GLY A 120 -7.32 -7.18 12.06
C GLY A 120 -6.78 -8.22 13.04
N ASP A 121 -6.46 -7.82 14.27
CA ASP A 121 -5.98 -8.72 15.33
C ASP A 121 -6.98 -9.84 15.68
N TYR A 122 -8.28 -9.54 15.69
CA TYR A 122 -9.32 -10.56 15.93
C TYR A 122 -9.32 -11.61 14.82
N LEU A 123 -9.34 -11.16 13.56
CA LEU A 123 -9.34 -12.04 12.39
C LEU A 123 -8.07 -12.90 12.30
N LEU A 124 -6.91 -12.34 12.68
CA LEU A 124 -5.62 -13.04 12.71
C LEU A 124 -5.59 -14.17 13.76
N ASN A 125 -6.30 -14.02 14.88
CA ASN A 125 -6.27 -14.96 15.99
C ASN A 125 -7.42 -15.97 15.96
N ASP A 126 -8.42 -15.78 15.10
CA ASP A 126 -9.53 -16.71 14.93
C ASP A 126 -9.05 -18.03 14.30
N LYS A 127 -9.37 -19.16 14.95
CA LYS A 127 -8.87 -20.48 14.53
C LYS A 127 -9.41 -20.94 13.19
N ASP A 128 -10.66 -20.62 12.89
CA ASP A 128 -11.32 -21.05 11.67
C ASP A 128 -10.81 -20.23 10.48
N ILE A 129 -10.65 -18.92 10.68
CA ILE A 129 -10.07 -18.01 9.69
C ILE A 129 -8.62 -18.39 9.40
N ARG A 130 -7.82 -18.65 10.43
CA ARG A 130 -6.42 -19.08 10.26
C ARG A 130 -6.33 -20.34 9.41
N LYS A 131 -7.12 -21.35 9.72
CA LYS A 131 -7.12 -22.63 9.02
C LYS A 131 -7.60 -22.49 7.57
N ALA A 132 -8.60 -21.64 7.31
CA ALA A 132 -9.21 -21.50 5.99
C ALA A 132 -8.46 -20.56 5.06
N PHE A 133 -7.84 -19.48 5.59
CA PHE A 133 -7.34 -18.37 4.76
C PHE A 133 -5.92 -17.92 5.08
N LEU A 134 -5.33 -18.27 6.24
CA LEU A 134 -4.03 -17.76 6.66
C LEU A 134 -2.92 -18.81 6.66
N GLY A 135 -3.21 -20.01 6.20
CA GLY A 135 -2.21 -21.08 6.05
C GLY A 135 -1.92 -21.85 7.35
N GLY A 136 -2.88 -21.88 8.26
CA GLY A 136 -2.93 -22.80 9.40
C GLY A 136 -1.87 -22.61 10.48
#